data_3ea44c4623af7cbb66b817e676c05278
#
_entry.id   3ea44c4623af7cbb66b817e676c05278
#
_cell.length_a   1.000
_cell.length_b   1.000
_cell.length_c   1.000
_cell.angle_alpha   90.00
_cell.angle_beta   90.00
_cell.angle_gamma   90.00
#
_symmetry.space_group_name_H-M   'P 1'
#
loop_
_entity.id
_entity.type
_entity.pdbx_description
1 polymer ?
#
loop_
_entity_poly.entity_id
_entity_poly.type
_entity_poly.pdbx_seq_one_letter_code
_entity_poly.pdbx_strand_id
1 'polypeptide(L)'
;MILLYIECGWEKDHLIKYVLQDVRFTNYFVIAREHLTESFVNKLSTMSSDFVLVFSSNNVNYTTAEWLTRTLKPKFIIHNSDEHGNRREFFQLSRYVPLILMQYAFHYNLPTNVMHLPVAYLPGVHAGGFPDWSSIKLMKERKYDWSFVGELKSDRAYAIRTFKERWIDATFFEGNATRVELGDAYKNTRFVISPRGNVNLMCCRTFEAITCGAVPVIANCTKEELEHTYNFGDRPIPFIYARTWEDAVNLCRSIENLEEIQQRCIEWYQSIHESIRTEIKHVIDYTDKQLP
;
A
#
# COMPACT_ATOMS: atom_id res chain seq x y z
N MET A 1 24.87 2.71 0.00
CA MET A 1 23.65 3.53 -0.30
C MET A 1 23.10 4.13 0.99
N ILE A 2 22.64 5.35 0.97
CA ILE A 2 22.03 6.05 2.12
C ILE A 2 20.52 6.15 1.91
N LEU A 3 19.73 5.73 2.90
CA LEU A 3 18.30 5.99 2.94
C LEU A 3 18.03 7.28 3.72
N LEU A 4 17.44 8.26 3.06
CA LEU A 4 16.87 9.43 3.70
C LEU A 4 15.34 9.28 3.77
N TYR A 5 14.84 8.98 4.97
CA TYR A 5 13.43 8.85 5.25
C TYR A 5 12.93 10.10 5.97
N ILE A 6 12.17 10.95 5.26
CA ILE A 6 11.52 12.09 5.85
C ILE A 6 10.22 11.60 6.45
N GLU A 7 10.08 11.75 7.76
CA GLU A 7 9.00 11.18 8.54
C GLU A 7 7.64 11.43 7.88
N CYS A 8 7.06 10.36 7.37
CA CYS A 8 5.83 10.38 6.61
C CYS A 8 4.77 9.41 7.19
N GLY A 9 4.81 9.22 8.49
CA GLY A 9 3.77 8.53 9.23
C GLY A 9 3.94 7.02 9.33
N TRP A 10 2.83 6.31 9.25
CA TRP A 10 2.63 4.94 9.71
C TRP A 10 3.10 3.82 8.76
N GLU A 11 3.54 4.13 7.54
CA GLU A 11 3.90 3.11 6.53
C GLU A 11 5.37 2.66 6.55
N LYS A 12 6.15 3.16 7.52
CA LYS A 12 7.59 2.91 7.60
C LYS A 12 7.96 1.42 7.56
N ASP A 13 7.27 0.59 8.33
CA ASP A 13 7.58 -0.84 8.41
C ASP A 13 7.36 -1.53 7.07
N HIS A 14 6.25 -1.24 6.40
CA HIS A 14 5.97 -1.75 5.06
C HIS A 14 7.05 -1.33 4.06
N LEU A 15 7.37 -0.04 4.02
CA LEU A 15 8.33 0.47 3.04
C LEU A 15 9.73 -0.11 3.27
N ILE A 16 10.21 -0.13 4.51
CA ILE A 16 11.59 -0.52 4.81
C ILE A 16 11.74 -2.04 4.89
N LYS A 17 10.83 -2.72 5.59
CA LYS A 17 10.97 -4.15 5.85
C LYS A 17 10.44 -5.03 4.72
N TYR A 18 9.52 -4.51 3.89
CA TYR A 18 8.90 -5.30 2.84
C TYR A 18 9.24 -4.81 1.43
N VAL A 19 9.05 -3.53 1.12
CA VAL A 19 9.37 -3.00 -0.22
C VAL A 19 10.88 -2.95 -0.47
N LEU A 20 11.65 -2.49 0.52
CA LEU A 20 13.10 -2.29 0.43
C LEU A 20 13.91 -3.44 1.06
N GLN A 21 13.32 -4.60 1.33
CA GLN A 21 13.96 -5.72 2.05
C GLN A 21 15.29 -6.17 1.43
N ASP A 22 15.42 -6.07 0.11
CA ASP A 22 16.61 -6.51 -0.65
C ASP A 22 17.62 -5.38 -0.89
N VAL A 23 17.33 -4.17 -0.42
CA VAL A 23 18.20 -3.00 -0.60
C VAL A 23 19.13 -2.86 0.61
N ARG A 24 20.45 -2.85 0.36
CA ARG A 24 21.45 -2.67 1.42
C ARG A 24 21.77 -1.21 1.65
N PHE A 25 21.47 -0.71 2.85
CA PHE A 25 21.80 0.63 3.28
C PHE A 25 23.03 0.63 4.18
N THR A 26 24.01 1.51 3.92
CA THR A 26 25.16 1.75 4.78
C THR A 26 24.79 2.71 5.92
N ASN A 27 23.89 3.64 5.66
CA ASN A 27 23.34 4.59 6.62
C ASN A 27 21.85 4.78 6.41
N TYR A 28 21.17 5.07 7.51
CA TYR A 28 19.74 5.27 7.55
C TYR A 28 19.40 6.48 8.41
N PHE A 29 18.82 7.51 7.80
CA PHE A 29 18.39 8.71 8.46
C PHE A 29 16.88 8.83 8.45
N VAL A 30 16.27 8.86 9.63
CA VAL A 30 14.87 9.25 9.82
C VAL A 30 14.87 10.64 10.39
N ILE A 31 14.28 11.57 9.68
CA ILE A 31 14.26 12.97 10.08
C ILE A 31 12.86 13.55 10.00
N ALA A 32 12.54 14.40 10.96
CA ALA A 32 11.37 15.25 10.87
C ALA A 32 11.62 16.41 9.88
N ARG A 33 10.56 16.93 9.28
CA ARG A 33 10.65 17.98 8.26
C ARG A 33 11.43 19.21 8.72
N GLU A 34 11.26 19.63 9.96
CA GLU A 34 11.92 20.79 10.56
C GLU A 34 13.44 20.66 10.66
N HIS A 35 13.97 19.46 10.58
CA HIS A 35 15.41 19.18 10.58
C HIS A 35 16.03 19.14 9.17
N LEU A 36 15.22 19.28 8.12
CA LEU A 36 15.66 19.41 6.73
C LEU A 36 16.26 20.80 6.46
N THR A 37 17.45 21.04 6.98
CA THR A 37 18.18 22.27 6.72
C THR A 37 19.11 22.12 5.51
N GLU A 38 19.43 23.22 4.84
CA GLU A 38 20.39 23.24 3.73
C GLU A 38 21.76 22.69 4.17
N SER A 39 22.23 23.08 5.34
CA SER A 39 23.48 22.58 5.92
C SER A 39 23.48 21.05 6.09
N PHE A 40 22.37 20.49 6.58
CA PHE A 40 22.23 19.05 6.74
C PHE A 40 22.26 18.32 5.39
N VAL A 41 21.50 18.80 4.40
CA VAL A 41 21.43 18.19 3.07
C VAL A 41 22.76 18.30 2.34
N ASN A 42 23.46 19.44 2.43
CA ASN A 42 24.79 19.61 1.86
C ASN A 42 25.81 18.65 2.52
N LYS A 43 25.73 18.46 3.83
CA LYS A 43 26.57 17.45 4.52
C LYS A 43 26.26 16.03 4.02
N LEU A 44 24.99 15.67 3.85
CA LEU A 44 24.64 14.36 3.30
C LEU A 44 25.21 14.17 1.89
N SER A 45 25.12 15.18 1.01
CA SER A 45 25.61 15.07 -0.36
C SER A 45 27.12 14.83 -0.45
N THR A 46 27.89 15.16 0.59
CA THR A 46 29.32 14.84 0.68
C THR A 46 29.61 13.44 1.22
N MET A 47 28.63 12.76 1.81
CA MET A 47 28.82 11.42 2.44
C MET A 47 28.70 10.28 1.42
N SER A 48 27.90 10.47 0.38
CA SER A 48 27.66 9.44 -0.64
C SER A 48 27.10 10.06 -1.90
N SER A 49 27.25 9.35 -3.03
CA SER A 49 26.55 9.62 -4.28
C SER A 49 25.25 8.82 -4.41
N ASP A 50 25.00 7.87 -3.52
CA ASP A 50 23.93 6.89 -3.65
C ASP A 50 22.87 7.09 -2.59
N PHE A 51 21.75 7.67 -2.97
CA PHE A 51 20.61 7.94 -2.08
C PHE A 51 19.33 7.25 -2.54
N VAL A 52 18.52 6.87 -1.55
CA VAL A 52 17.09 6.61 -1.70
C VAL A 52 16.36 7.66 -0.87
N LEU A 53 15.41 8.33 -1.48
CA LEU A 53 14.60 9.37 -0.84
C LEU A 53 13.18 8.87 -0.63
N VAL A 54 12.71 8.91 0.62
CA VAL A 54 11.33 8.57 0.99
C VAL A 54 10.68 9.77 1.67
N PHE A 55 9.52 10.20 1.17
CA PHE A 55 8.77 11.30 1.75
C PHE A 55 7.26 11.21 1.46
N SER A 56 6.48 11.99 2.20
CA SER A 56 5.04 12.18 1.97
C SER A 56 4.73 13.59 1.51
N SER A 57 3.75 13.72 0.62
CA SER A 57 3.21 15.03 0.21
C SER A 57 2.56 15.82 1.34
N ASN A 58 2.24 15.19 2.46
CA ASN A 58 1.77 15.89 3.67
C ASN A 58 2.89 16.61 4.40
N ASN A 59 4.10 16.09 4.32
CA ASN A 59 5.26 16.60 5.06
C ASN A 59 6.22 17.38 4.18
N VAL A 60 6.26 17.10 2.88
CA VAL A 60 7.18 17.72 1.94
C VAL A 60 6.40 18.29 0.76
N ASN A 61 6.47 19.59 0.54
CA ASN A 61 5.90 20.23 -0.64
C ASN A 61 6.77 19.96 -1.88
N TYR A 62 6.23 20.21 -3.07
CA TYR A 62 6.91 19.96 -4.33
C TYR A 62 8.27 20.68 -4.44
N THR A 63 8.33 21.95 -4.06
CA THR A 63 9.58 22.77 -4.14
C THR A 63 10.70 22.15 -3.29
N THR A 64 10.37 21.71 -2.07
CA THR A 64 11.33 21.03 -1.20
C THR A 64 11.74 19.68 -1.78
N ALA A 65 10.80 18.90 -2.29
CA ALA A 65 11.09 17.61 -2.92
C ALA A 65 11.97 17.77 -4.17
N GLU A 66 11.70 18.77 -5.00
CA GLU A 66 12.52 19.08 -6.17
C GLU A 66 13.94 19.49 -5.76
N TRP A 67 14.08 20.39 -4.79
CA TRP A 67 15.38 20.78 -4.26
C TRP A 67 16.18 19.58 -3.74
N LEU A 68 15.59 18.74 -2.90
CA LEU A 68 16.22 17.51 -2.39
C LEU A 68 16.65 16.59 -3.53
N THR A 69 15.77 16.37 -4.49
CA THR A 69 16.01 15.50 -5.63
C THR A 69 17.19 15.99 -6.48
N ARG A 70 17.26 17.29 -6.76
CA ARG A 70 18.32 17.88 -7.54
C ARG A 70 19.67 17.92 -6.81
N THR A 71 19.62 18.09 -5.48
CA THR A 71 20.84 18.17 -4.64
C THR A 71 21.42 16.78 -4.37
N LEU A 72 20.58 15.82 -3.99
CA LEU A 72 21.02 14.49 -3.58
C LEU A 72 21.10 13.49 -4.75
N LYS A 73 20.40 13.77 -5.87
CA LYS A 73 20.33 12.92 -7.07
C LYS A 73 20.03 11.45 -6.72
N PRO A 74 18.92 11.16 -6.03
CA PRO A 74 18.64 9.82 -5.54
C PRO A 74 18.53 8.81 -6.69
N LYS A 75 18.92 7.55 -6.44
CA LYS A 75 18.73 6.43 -7.35
C LYS A 75 17.25 6.21 -7.65
N PHE A 76 16.41 6.35 -6.63
CA PHE A 76 14.95 6.37 -6.77
C PHE A 76 14.28 7.11 -5.61
N ILE A 77 13.01 7.41 -5.81
CA ILE A 77 12.14 8.07 -4.83
C ILE A 77 10.98 7.14 -4.49
N ILE A 78 10.61 7.10 -3.21
CA ILE A 78 9.32 6.59 -2.75
C ILE A 78 8.50 7.78 -2.28
N HIS A 79 7.45 8.09 -3.01
CA HIS A 79 6.49 9.11 -2.66
C HIS A 79 5.26 8.48 -2.01
N ASN A 80 5.19 8.59 -0.70
CA ASN A 80 4.09 8.15 0.12
C ASN A 80 2.97 9.19 0.07
N SER A 81 2.07 9.06 -0.89
CA SER A 81 0.98 10.03 -1.11
C SER A 81 -0.15 9.83 -0.11
N ASP A 82 -0.80 10.94 0.26
CA ASP A 82 -2.08 10.92 0.94
C ASP A 82 -3.22 10.71 -0.07
N GLU A 83 -4.30 10.07 0.36
CA GLU A 83 -5.51 9.91 -0.45
C GLU A 83 -6.21 11.23 -0.83
N HIS A 84 -5.92 12.34 -0.12
CA HIS A 84 -6.32 13.70 -0.49
C HIS A 84 -5.41 14.34 -1.53
N GLY A 85 -4.25 13.74 -1.78
CA GLY A 85 -3.17 14.34 -2.56
C GLY A 85 -3.19 13.95 -4.01
N ASN A 86 -4.05 14.52 -4.80
CA ASN A 86 -3.96 14.49 -6.26
C ASN A 86 -2.82 15.44 -6.72
N ARG A 87 -1.59 15.18 -6.28
CA ARG A 87 -0.46 16.07 -6.48
C ARG A 87 0.34 15.71 -7.71
N ARG A 88 -0.27 15.96 -8.87
CA ARG A 88 0.34 15.71 -10.19
C ARG A 88 1.69 16.37 -10.37
N GLU A 89 1.96 17.47 -9.67
CA GLU A 89 3.26 18.14 -9.73
C GLU A 89 4.42 17.23 -9.38
N PHE A 90 4.25 16.25 -8.48
CA PHE A 90 5.32 15.32 -8.11
C PHE A 90 5.75 14.40 -9.25
N PHE A 91 4.92 14.20 -10.28
CA PHE A 91 5.34 13.49 -11.49
C PHE A 91 6.47 14.20 -12.22
N GLN A 92 6.62 15.51 -12.05
CA GLN A 92 7.70 16.26 -12.67
C GLN A 92 9.08 15.87 -12.11
N LEU A 93 9.15 15.27 -10.92
CA LEU A 93 10.39 14.74 -10.35
C LEU A 93 10.96 13.59 -11.20
N SER A 94 10.15 12.93 -12.02
CA SER A 94 10.58 11.90 -12.97
C SER A 94 11.65 12.35 -13.96
N ARG A 95 11.81 13.66 -14.13
CA ARG A 95 12.88 14.25 -14.98
C ARG A 95 14.25 14.17 -14.33
N TYR A 96 14.32 13.95 -13.02
CA TYR A 96 15.56 14.05 -12.23
C TYR A 96 15.99 12.70 -11.64
N VAL A 97 15.12 11.68 -11.69
CA VAL A 97 15.40 10.36 -11.10
C VAL A 97 15.00 9.23 -12.04
N PRO A 98 15.71 8.12 -12.00
CA PRO A 98 15.41 6.95 -12.85
C PRO A 98 14.06 6.29 -12.51
N LEU A 99 13.63 6.33 -11.25
CA LEU A 99 12.40 5.66 -10.80
C LEU A 99 11.70 6.44 -9.67
N ILE A 100 10.39 6.53 -9.75
CA ILE A 100 9.52 6.98 -8.67
C ILE A 100 8.50 5.88 -8.38
N LEU A 101 8.46 5.41 -7.14
CA LEU A 101 7.38 4.58 -6.60
C LEU A 101 6.40 5.50 -5.88
N MET A 102 5.15 5.55 -6.35
CA MET A 102 4.17 6.52 -5.86
C MET A 102 2.85 5.86 -5.50
N GLN A 103 2.39 6.09 -4.28
CA GLN A 103 1.02 5.70 -3.89
C GLN A 103 -0.02 6.60 -4.55
N TYR A 104 -1.23 6.08 -4.73
CA TYR A 104 -2.34 6.78 -5.41
C TYR A 104 -1.97 7.32 -6.79
N ALA A 105 -1.02 6.67 -7.46
CA ALA A 105 -0.56 7.03 -8.80
C ALA A 105 -1.44 6.43 -9.92
N PHE A 106 -2.70 6.12 -9.64
CA PHE A 106 -3.66 5.56 -10.61
C PHE A 106 -4.26 6.64 -11.52
N HIS A 107 -3.49 7.68 -11.84
CA HIS A 107 -3.89 8.70 -12.80
C HIS A 107 -3.32 8.40 -14.19
N TYR A 108 -4.11 8.74 -15.19
CA TYR A 108 -3.79 8.52 -16.59
C TYR A 108 -2.42 9.09 -16.98
N ASN A 109 -1.74 8.40 -17.87
CA ASN A 109 -0.48 8.84 -18.47
C ASN A 109 0.65 9.10 -17.46
N LEU A 110 0.93 8.11 -16.63
CA LEU A 110 2.14 8.13 -15.81
C LEU A 110 3.38 8.24 -16.70
N PRO A 111 4.39 9.03 -16.32
CA PRO A 111 5.71 8.91 -16.91
C PRO A 111 6.21 7.46 -16.83
N THR A 112 6.97 7.00 -17.82
CA THR A 112 7.42 5.60 -17.91
C THR A 112 8.25 5.12 -16.72
N ASN A 113 8.86 6.04 -16.00
CA ASN A 113 9.65 5.79 -14.80
C ASN A 113 8.90 6.09 -13.49
N VAL A 114 7.57 6.16 -13.53
CA VAL A 114 6.71 6.24 -12.35
C VAL A 114 5.89 4.97 -12.24
N MET A 115 6.03 4.27 -11.13
CA MET A 115 5.26 3.06 -10.84
C MET A 115 4.28 3.29 -9.70
N HIS A 116 3.09 2.72 -9.84
CA HIS A 116 2.10 2.72 -8.79
C HIS A 116 2.54 1.79 -7.65
N LEU A 117 2.62 2.35 -6.44
CA LEU A 117 2.93 1.63 -5.20
C LEU A 117 1.62 1.36 -4.44
N PRO A 118 1.33 0.13 -4.02
CA PRO A 118 0.19 -0.16 -3.15
C PRO A 118 0.27 0.63 -1.83
N VAL A 119 -0.89 1.02 -1.32
CA VAL A 119 -0.98 1.57 0.05
C VAL A 119 -0.55 0.49 1.04
N ALA A 120 0.20 0.87 2.05
CA ALA A 120 0.73 -0.07 3.03
C ALA A 120 -0.33 -0.60 4.01
N TYR A 121 0.00 -1.70 4.65
CA TYR A 121 -0.64 -2.13 5.88
C TYR A 121 -0.09 -1.36 7.09
N LEU A 122 -0.89 -1.27 8.14
CA LEU A 122 -0.51 -0.52 9.34
C LEU A 122 0.56 -1.26 10.16
N PRO A 123 1.52 -0.54 10.77
CA PRO A 123 2.52 -1.13 11.65
C PRO A 123 1.84 -1.90 12.79
N GLY A 124 2.36 -3.09 13.11
CA GLY A 124 1.82 -3.94 14.16
C GLY A 124 0.71 -4.90 13.73
N VAL A 125 0.19 -4.81 12.49
CA VAL A 125 -0.69 -5.83 11.91
C VAL A 125 0.04 -7.17 11.79
N HIS A 126 1.33 -7.12 11.49
CA HIS A 126 2.23 -8.26 11.45
C HIS A 126 3.32 -8.13 12.50
N ALA A 127 3.46 -9.12 13.38
CA ALA A 127 4.43 -9.11 14.49
C ALA A 127 5.88 -8.91 14.03
N GLY A 128 6.25 -9.47 12.86
CA GLY A 128 7.58 -9.30 12.24
C GLY A 128 7.73 -8.02 11.41
N GLY A 129 6.66 -7.22 11.25
CA GLY A 129 6.61 -6.06 10.38
C GLY A 129 6.40 -6.40 8.90
N PHE A 130 6.24 -7.67 8.54
CA PHE A 130 5.92 -8.16 7.19
C PHE A 130 5.00 -9.39 7.27
N PRO A 131 4.25 -9.70 6.18
CA PRO A 131 3.36 -10.84 6.15
C PRO A 131 4.10 -12.18 6.28
N ASP A 132 3.61 -13.05 7.15
CA ASP A 132 4.05 -14.44 7.20
C ASP A 132 3.10 -15.33 6.37
N TRP A 133 3.46 -15.51 5.12
CA TRP A 133 2.66 -16.29 4.16
C TRP A 133 2.53 -17.77 4.52
N SER A 134 3.48 -18.30 5.29
CA SER A 134 3.48 -19.71 5.70
C SER A 134 2.46 -20.01 6.82
N SER A 135 2.06 -18.98 7.57
CA SER A 135 1.10 -19.09 8.68
C SER A 135 -0.33 -18.74 8.32
N ILE A 136 -0.62 -18.54 7.03
CA ILE A 136 -1.97 -18.20 6.59
C ILE A 136 -2.92 -19.38 6.78
N LYS A 137 -3.99 -19.15 7.53
CA LYS A 137 -5.05 -20.13 7.77
C LYS A 137 -5.87 -20.39 6.51
N LEU A 138 -6.26 -21.64 6.31
CA LEU A 138 -7.28 -22.00 5.32
C LEU A 138 -8.63 -21.33 5.66
N MET A 139 -9.44 -21.09 4.67
CA MET A 139 -10.73 -20.39 4.86
C MET A 139 -11.69 -21.13 5.80
N LYS A 140 -11.69 -22.47 5.74
CA LYS A 140 -12.50 -23.32 6.66
C LYS A 140 -12.08 -23.23 8.13
N GLU A 141 -10.86 -22.82 8.43
CA GLU A 141 -10.30 -22.71 9.79
C GLU A 141 -10.55 -21.33 10.41
N ARG A 142 -11.10 -20.38 9.63
CA ARG A 142 -11.33 -19.01 10.06
C ARG A 142 -12.65 -18.91 10.82
N LYS A 143 -12.57 -18.19 11.94
CA LYS A 143 -13.66 -18.05 12.92
C LYS A 143 -14.82 -17.18 12.42
N TYR A 144 -14.47 -16.10 11.68
CA TYR A 144 -15.44 -15.10 11.28
C TYR A 144 -15.75 -15.22 9.79
N ASP A 145 -17.01 -15.16 9.41
CA ASP A 145 -17.39 -15.12 8.00
C ASP A 145 -16.99 -13.79 7.38
N TRP A 146 -17.29 -12.69 8.05
CA TRP A 146 -16.86 -11.38 7.61
C TRP A 146 -16.49 -10.49 8.78
N SER A 147 -15.69 -9.46 8.50
CA SER A 147 -15.33 -8.44 9.49
C SER A 147 -15.14 -7.08 8.84
N PHE A 148 -15.23 -6.07 9.68
CA PHE A 148 -14.83 -4.70 9.39
C PHE A 148 -14.15 -4.11 10.63
N VAL A 149 -12.98 -3.50 10.45
CA VAL A 149 -12.28 -2.75 11.51
C VAL A 149 -12.10 -1.31 11.03
N GLY A 150 -12.57 -0.36 11.83
CA GLY A 150 -12.40 1.07 11.57
C GLY A 150 -13.65 1.88 11.95
N GLU A 151 -13.53 3.18 11.72
CA GLU A 151 -14.58 4.15 11.99
C GLU A 151 -15.76 4.00 11.01
N LEU A 152 -16.98 3.97 11.56
CA LEU A 152 -18.22 3.92 10.79
C LEU A 152 -18.63 5.31 10.32
N LYS A 153 -18.33 5.62 9.07
CA LYS A 153 -18.74 6.88 8.43
C LYS A 153 -19.05 6.65 6.94
N SER A 154 -19.95 7.48 6.39
CA SER A 154 -20.31 7.46 4.97
C SER A 154 -20.66 6.04 4.46
N ASP A 155 -20.02 5.60 3.38
CA ASP A 155 -20.19 4.30 2.75
C ASP A 155 -19.95 3.12 3.70
N ARG A 156 -19.03 3.28 4.65
CA ARG A 156 -18.69 2.23 5.64
C ARG A 156 -19.89 1.84 6.52
N ALA A 157 -20.62 2.83 7.02
CA ALA A 157 -21.80 2.58 7.84
C ALA A 157 -22.90 1.85 7.05
N TYR A 158 -23.08 2.21 5.78
CA TYR A 158 -24.03 1.55 4.89
C TYR A 158 -23.62 0.11 4.59
N ALA A 159 -22.35 -0.11 4.20
CA ALA A 159 -21.82 -1.44 3.96
C ALA A 159 -22.04 -2.39 5.15
N ILE A 160 -21.63 -1.96 6.35
CA ILE A 160 -21.75 -2.79 7.57
C ILE A 160 -23.20 -3.06 7.94
N ARG A 161 -24.08 -2.05 7.84
CA ARG A 161 -25.51 -2.26 8.08
C ARG A 161 -26.08 -3.31 7.11
N THR A 162 -25.76 -3.22 5.82
CA THR A 162 -26.23 -4.16 4.81
C THR A 162 -25.78 -5.59 5.10
N PHE A 163 -24.51 -5.77 5.47
CA PHE A 163 -24.00 -7.09 5.84
C PHE A 163 -24.68 -7.63 7.11
N LYS A 164 -24.87 -6.84 8.16
CA LYS A 164 -25.58 -7.24 9.39
C LYS A 164 -27.02 -7.67 9.13
N GLU A 165 -27.75 -6.91 8.33
CA GLU A 165 -29.15 -7.18 8.03
C GLU A 165 -29.37 -8.43 7.17
N ARG A 166 -28.43 -8.71 6.24
CA ARG A 166 -28.58 -9.77 5.24
C ARG A 166 -27.82 -11.06 5.57
N TRP A 167 -26.89 -10.99 6.52
CA TRP A 167 -26.08 -12.13 6.95
C TRP A 167 -26.10 -12.23 8.49
N ILE A 168 -27.30 -12.43 9.04
CA ILE A 168 -27.59 -12.36 10.48
C ILE A 168 -26.83 -13.44 11.26
N ASP A 169 -26.70 -14.63 10.71
CA ASP A 169 -26.09 -15.79 11.39
C ASP A 169 -24.55 -15.78 11.32
N ALA A 170 -23.96 -14.80 10.63
CA ALA A 170 -22.51 -14.73 10.49
C ALA A 170 -21.85 -14.24 11.78
N THR A 171 -20.80 -14.94 12.18
CA THR A 171 -19.89 -14.45 13.20
C THR A 171 -19.05 -13.35 12.58
N PHE A 172 -19.02 -12.16 13.17
CA PHE A 172 -18.27 -11.04 12.67
C PHE A 172 -17.55 -10.28 13.78
N PHE A 173 -16.57 -9.49 13.38
CA PHE A 173 -15.87 -8.55 14.25
C PHE A 173 -16.06 -7.12 13.72
N GLU A 174 -16.43 -6.19 14.58
CA GLU A 174 -16.60 -4.77 14.24
C GLU A 174 -16.05 -3.91 15.38
N GLY A 175 -15.46 -2.79 15.06
CA GLY A 175 -15.08 -1.77 16.03
C GLY A 175 -13.70 -1.18 15.83
N ASN A 176 -13.33 -0.35 16.81
CA ASN A 176 -11.97 0.14 16.93
C ASN A 176 -11.12 -0.93 17.59
N ALA A 177 -10.00 -1.24 16.96
CA ALA A 177 -9.06 -2.23 17.45
C ALA A 177 -7.65 -1.65 17.47
N THR A 178 -6.82 -2.15 18.35
CA THR A 178 -5.38 -1.96 18.25
C THR A 178 -4.86 -2.63 16.97
N ARG A 179 -3.65 -2.30 16.53
CA ARG A 179 -3.07 -2.88 15.31
C ARG A 179 -2.90 -4.39 15.40
N VAL A 180 -2.57 -4.90 16.58
CA VAL A 180 -2.45 -6.34 16.84
C VAL A 180 -3.82 -7.01 16.75
N GLU A 181 -4.83 -6.47 17.41
CA GLU A 181 -6.20 -6.98 17.34
C GLU A 181 -6.79 -6.94 15.93
N LEU A 182 -6.48 -5.89 15.13
CA LEU A 182 -6.84 -5.82 13.71
C LEU A 182 -6.21 -6.98 12.94
N GLY A 183 -4.90 -7.20 13.10
CA GLY A 183 -4.21 -8.30 12.47
C GLY A 183 -4.80 -9.66 12.85
N ASP A 184 -5.09 -9.87 14.13
CA ASP A 184 -5.68 -11.10 14.64
C ASP A 184 -7.13 -11.29 14.13
N ALA A 185 -7.92 -10.23 14.08
CA ALA A 185 -9.26 -10.27 13.51
C ALA A 185 -9.22 -10.71 12.03
N TYR A 186 -8.36 -10.08 11.22
CA TYR A 186 -8.28 -10.37 9.79
C TYR A 186 -7.70 -11.77 9.50
N LYS A 187 -6.74 -12.25 10.28
CA LYS A 187 -6.25 -13.65 10.20
C LYS A 187 -7.34 -14.70 10.51
N ASN A 188 -8.38 -14.32 11.23
CA ASN A 188 -9.50 -15.19 11.58
C ASN A 188 -10.78 -14.91 10.78
N THR A 189 -10.73 -14.05 9.77
CA THR A 189 -11.86 -13.64 8.94
C THR A 189 -11.74 -14.19 7.53
N ARG A 190 -12.84 -14.64 6.94
CA ARG A 190 -12.93 -15.05 5.53
C ARG A 190 -12.99 -13.85 4.60
N PHE A 191 -13.94 -12.93 4.85
CA PHE A 191 -14.19 -11.74 4.04
C PHE A 191 -13.95 -10.47 4.85
N VAL A 192 -13.10 -9.59 4.36
CA VAL A 192 -12.93 -8.25 4.96
C VAL A 192 -13.67 -7.23 4.10
N ILE A 193 -14.66 -6.59 4.71
CA ILE A 193 -15.41 -5.53 4.04
C ILE A 193 -14.52 -4.31 3.89
N SER A 194 -14.24 -3.95 2.64
CA SER A 194 -13.29 -2.88 2.30
C SER A 194 -13.99 -1.72 1.55
N PRO A 195 -14.82 -0.93 2.24
CA PRO A 195 -15.41 0.27 1.67
C PRO A 195 -14.34 1.33 1.41
N ARG A 196 -14.73 2.39 0.72
CA ARG A 196 -13.83 3.52 0.40
C ARG A 196 -13.05 4.00 1.61
N GLY A 197 -11.84 4.50 1.35
CA GLY A 197 -11.07 5.31 2.27
C GLY A 197 -11.82 6.60 2.63
N ASN A 198 -11.11 7.69 2.86
CA ASN A 198 -11.76 8.98 3.08
C ASN A 198 -12.17 9.65 1.76
N VAL A 199 -11.41 9.42 0.70
CA VAL A 199 -11.61 10.01 -0.63
C VAL A 199 -11.64 8.95 -1.72
N ASN A 200 -10.67 8.03 -1.72
CA ASN A 200 -10.46 7.07 -2.80
C ASN A 200 -11.04 5.69 -2.47
N LEU A 201 -11.25 4.89 -3.49
CA LEU A 201 -11.64 3.49 -3.34
C LEU A 201 -10.51 2.68 -2.71
N MET A 202 -9.26 2.97 -3.07
CA MET A 202 -8.09 2.33 -2.48
C MET A 202 -7.93 2.73 -1.01
N CYS A 203 -7.79 1.75 -0.14
CA CYS A 203 -7.48 1.97 1.27
C CYS A 203 -6.59 0.84 1.82
N CYS A 204 -5.90 1.11 2.93
CA CYS A 204 -5.02 0.14 3.58
C CYS A 204 -5.74 -1.18 3.91
N ARG A 205 -7.02 -1.13 4.24
CA ARG A 205 -7.82 -2.30 4.62
C ARG A 205 -7.81 -3.42 3.57
N THR A 206 -7.83 -3.08 2.28
CA THR A 206 -7.73 -4.06 1.19
C THR A 206 -6.43 -4.85 1.28
N PHE A 207 -5.32 -4.17 1.49
CA PHE A 207 -4.00 -4.81 1.55
C PHE A 207 -3.74 -5.49 2.89
N GLU A 208 -4.24 -4.93 4.00
CA GLU A 208 -4.24 -5.58 5.31
C GLU A 208 -5.00 -6.91 5.28
N ALA A 209 -6.15 -6.95 4.62
CA ALA A 209 -6.91 -8.17 4.43
C ALA A 209 -6.10 -9.24 3.69
N ILE A 210 -5.55 -8.89 2.52
CA ILE A 210 -4.76 -9.81 1.70
C ILE A 210 -3.54 -10.32 2.47
N THR A 211 -2.81 -9.43 3.14
CA THR A 211 -1.61 -9.80 3.90
C THR A 211 -1.91 -10.68 5.12
N CYS A 212 -3.14 -10.64 5.63
CA CYS A 212 -3.66 -11.56 6.66
C CYS A 212 -4.35 -12.81 6.05
N GLY A 213 -4.36 -12.93 4.72
CA GLY A 213 -4.96 -14.03 3.99
C GLY A 213 -6.50 -13.99 3.94
N ALA A 214 -7.14 -12.89 4.31
CA ALA A 214 -8.56 -12.69 4.10
C ALA A 214 -8.84 -12.20 2.68
N VAL A 215 -10.05 -12.45 2.17
CA VAL A 215 -10.48 -11.96 0.86
C VAL A 215 -11.14 -10.60 1.01
N PRO A 216 -10.61 -9.53 0.39
CA PRO A 216 -11.26 -8.22 0.38
C PRO A 216 -12.57 -8.26 -0.40
N VAL A 217 -13.56 -7.52 0.11
CA VAL A 217 -14.84 -7.30 -0.56
C VAL A 217 -15.01 -5.81 -0.82
N ILE A 218 -15.12 -5.44 -2.09
CA ILE A 218 -15.29 -4.06 -2.54
C ILE A 218 -16.62 -3.96 -3.27
N ALA A 219 -17.39 -2.93 -2.94
CA ALA A 219 -18.64 -2.66 -3.62
C ALA A 219 -18.93 -1.14 -3.66
N ASN A 220 -20.09 -0.79 -4.20
CA ASN A 220 -20.53 0.60 -4.34
C ASN A 220 -19.58 1.46 -5.18
N CYS A 221 -19.09 0.89 -6.27
CA CYS A 221 -18.30 1.55 -7.29
C CYS A 221 -18.57 0.94 -8.67
N THR A 222 -18.09 1.56 -9.74
CA THR A 222 -18.14 0.94 -11.06
C THR A 222 -16.96 0.00 -11.28
N LYS A 223 -17.06 -0.89 -12.26
CA LYS A 223 -15.96 -1.80 -12.61
C LYS A 223 -14.76 -1.01 -13.12
N GLU A 224 -15.00 0.03 -13.90
CA GLU A 224 -13.98 0.93 -14.45
C GLU A 224 -13.24 1.66 -13.33
N GLU A 225 -13.95 2.12 -12.29
CA GLU A 225 -13.33 2.75 -11.13
C GLU A 225 -12.48 1.75 -10.35
N LEU A 226 -12.95 0.52 -10.16
CA LEU A 226 -12.20 -0.54 -9.51
C LEU A 226 -10.90 -0.85 -10.28
N GLU A 227 -11.03 -1.13 -11.58
CA GLU A 227 -9.91 -1.46 -12.45
C GLU A 227 -8.89 -0.32 -12.53
N HIS A 228 -9.38 0.92 -12.58
CA HIS A 228 -8.53 2.10 -12.56
C HIS A 228 -7.76 2.24 -11.24
N THR A 229 -8.45 2.08 -10.11
CA THR A 229 -7.88 2.25 -8.77
C THR A 229 -6.83 1.19 -8.44
N TYR A 230 -7.07 -0.06 -8.81
CA TYR A 230 -6.19 -1.19 -8.50
C TYR A 230 -5.37 -1.64 -9.73
N ASN A 231 -5.09 -0.70 -10.63
CA ASN A 231 -4.21 -0.94 -11.78
C ASN A 231 -2.74 -0.97 -11.33
N PHE A 232 -2.24 -2.17 -11.12
CA PHE A 232 -0.82 -2.45 -10.86
C PHE A 232 -0.19 -3.22 -12.04
N GLY A 233 -0.43 -2.75 -13.26
CA GLY A 233 -0.11 -3.45 -14.51
C GLY A 233 -1.24 -4.39 -14.95
N ASP A 234 -1.04 -5.17 -15.98
CA ASP A 234 -2.07 -6.01 -16.63
C ASP A 234 -2.46 -7.25 -15.80
N ARG A 235 -2.65 -7.08 -14.50
CA ARG A 235 -3.04 -8.15 -13.58
C ARG A 235 -4.52 -8.08 -13.28
N PRO A 236 -5.29 -9.16 -13.51
CA PRO A 236 -6.69 -9.19 -13.13
C PRO A 236 -6.83 -9.07 -11.61
N ILE A 237 -7.77 -8.25 -11.18
CA ILE A 237 -8.09 -8.04 -9.78
C ILE A 237 -8.75 -9.30 -9.22
N PRO A 238 -8.20 -9.95 -8.17
CA PRO A 238 -8.67 -11.26 -7.71
C PRO A 238 -9.73 -11.22 -6.62
N PHE A 239 -9.93 -10.08 -5.97
CA PHE A 239 -10.85 -9.97 -4.83
C PHE A 239 -12.31 -9.80 -5.28
N ILE A 240 -13.23 -9.92 -4.31
CA ILE A 240 -14.66 -9.86 -4.60
C ILE A 240 -15.07 -8.43 -4.89
N TYR A 241 -15.75 -8.28 -6.00
CA TYR A 241 -16.34 -7.03 -6.43
C TYR A 241 -17.84 -7.20 -6.72
N ALA A 242 -18.64 -6.25 -6.26
CA ALA A 242 -20.04 -6.12 -6.60
C ALA A 242 -20.43 -4.66 -6.82
N ARG A 243 -21.48 -4.43 -7.57
CA ARG A 243 -21.96 -3.07 -7.87
C ARG A 243 -22.61 -2.41 -6.65
N THR A 244 -23.25 -3.22 -5.81
CA THR A 244 -23.90 -2.79 -4.58
C THR A 244 -23.44 -3.65 -3.41
N TRP A 245 -23.63 -3.17 -2.17
CA TRP A 245 -23.33 -3.95 -0.98
C TRP A 245 -24.27 -5.14 -0.82
N GLU A 246 -25.53 -5.04 -1.28
CA GLU A 246 -26.51 -6.12 -1.31
C GLU A 246 -26.03 -7.28 -2.18
N ASP A 247 -25.55 -6.97 -3.39
CA ASP A 247 -25.00 -7.97 -4.29
C ASP A 247 -23.73 -8.59 -3.73
N ALA A 248 -22.90 -7.79 -3.04
CA ALA A 248 -21.70 -8.28 -2.39
C ALA A 248 -21.99 -9.34 -1.33
N VAL A 249 -23.01 -9.14 -0.48
CA VAL A 249 -23.44 -10.15 0.50
C VAL A 249 -23.88 -11.44 -0.19
N ASN A 250 -24.72 -11.32 -1.23
CA ASN A 250 -25.21 -12.50 -1.95
C ASN A 250 -24.06 -13.26 -2.60
N LEU A 251 -23.13 -12.54 -3.23
CA LEU A 251 -21.96 -13.13 -3.85
C LEU A 251 -21.08 -13.85 -2.84
N CYS A 252 -20.73 -13.21 -1.71
CA CYS A 252 -19.93 -13.82 -0.67
C CYS A 252 -20.53 -15.12 -0.11
N ARG A 253 -21.86 -15.18 0.02
CA ARG A 253 -22.57 -16.37 0.51
C ARG A 253 -22.63 -17.51 -0.49
N SER A 254 -22.50 -17.23 -1.80
CA SER A 254 -22.60 -18.21 -2.89
C SER A 254 -21.25 -18.76 -3.35
N ILE A 255 -20.14 -18.24 -2.86
CA ILE A 255 -18.80 -18.67 -3.27
C ILE A 255 -18.49 -20.04 -2.66
N GLU A 256 -18.15 -21.01 -3.51
CA GLU A 256 -17.76 -22.36 -3.11
C GLU A 256 -16.24 -22.56 -3.05
N ASN A 257 -15.48 -21.88 -3.93
CA ASN A 257 -14.02 -22.05 -4.06
C ASN A 257 -13.23 -20.88 -3.44
N LEU A 258 -13.52 -20.57 -2.18
CA LEU A 258 -12.96 -19.41 -1.50
C LEU A 258 -11.44 -19.51 -1.28
N GLU A 259 -10.91 -20.72 -1.08
CA GLU A 259 -9.47 -20.97 -0.97
C GLU A 259 -8.71 -20.59 -2.25
N GLU A 260 -9.29 -20.81 -3.41
CA GLU A 260 -8.69 -20.41 -4.70
C GLU A 260 -8.63 -18.89 -4.82
N ILE A 261 -9.69 -18.20 -4.39
CA ILE A 261 -9.73 -16.73 -4.39
C ILE A 261 -8.70 -16.18 -3.41
N GLN A 262 -8.57 -16.75 -2.22
CA GLN A 262 -7.54 -16.40 -1.24
C GLN A 262 -6.15 -16.50 -1.87
N GLN A 263 -5.84 -17.63 -2.47
CA GLN A 263 -4.54 -17.87 -3.10
C GLN A 263 -4.26 -16.86 -4.21
N ARG A 264 -5.24 -16.57 -5.07
CA ARG A 264 -5.10 -15.56 -6.13
C ARG A 264 -4.87 -14.14 -5.57
N CYS A 265 -5.52 -13.79 -4.45
CA CYS A 265 -5.27 -12.51 -3.79
C CYS A 265 -3.83 -12.39 -3.29
N ILE A 266 -3.31 -13.44 -2.67
CA ILE A 266 -1.94 -13.52 -2.17
C ILE A 266 -0.94 -13.40 -3.33
N GLU A 267 -1.10 -14.22 -4.37
CA GLU A 267 -0.23 -14.22 -5.55
C GLU A 267 -0.24 -12.87 -6.28
N TRP A 268 -1.41 -12.26 -6.41
CA TRP A 268 -1.56 -10.92 -6.98
C TRP A 268 -0.74 -9.89 -6.20
N TYR A 269 -0.87 -9.86 -4.86
CA TYR A 269 -0.13 -8.94 -4.02
C TYR A 269 1.39 -9.18 -4.08
N GLN A 270 1.81 -10.44 -4.00
CA GLN A 270 3.22 -10.82 -4.09
C GLN A 270 3.82 -10.43 -5.45
N SER A 271 3.11 -10.69 -6.54
CA SER A 271 3.57 -10.36 -7.89
C SER A 271 3.74 -8.86 -8.16
N ILE A 272 2.91 -8.02 -7.52
CA ILE A 272 3.08 -6.55 -7.57
C ILE A 272 4.41 -6.16 -6.90
N HIS A 273 4.64 -6.65 -5.69
CA HIS A 273 5.84 -6.32 -4.94
C HIS A 273 7.11 -6.90 -5.56
N GLU A 274 7.03 -8.07 -6.17
CA GLU A 274 8.13 -8.65 -6.94
C GLU A 274 8.51 -7.76 -8.14
N SER A 275 7.52 -7.28 -8.87
CA SER A 275 7.76 -6.33 -9.98
C SER A 275 8.42 -5.04 -9.49
N ILE A 276 7.94 -4.49 -8.37
CA ILE A 276 8.54 -3.29 -7.76
C ILE A 276 9.99 -3.55 -7.35
N ARG A 277 10.28 -4.66 -6.67
CA ARG A 277 11.65 -5.03 -6.26
C ARG A 277 12.57 -5.28 -7.45
N THR A 278 12.05 -5.90 -8.51
CA THR A 278 12.80 -6.10 -9.76
C THR A 278 13.20 -4.77 -10.38
N GLU A 279 12.29 -3.81 -10.43
CA GLU A 279 12.58 -2.48 -10.98
C GLU A 279 13.57 -1.68 -10.09
N ILE A 280 13.40 -1.75 -8.78
CA ILE A 280 14.38 -1.16 -7.84
C ILE A 280 15.77 -1.74 -8.09
N LYS A 281 15.89 -3.06 -8.20
CA LYS A 281 17.16 -3.73 -8.48
C LYS A 281 17.76 -3.29 -9.82
N HIS A 282 16.93 -3.24 -10.86
CA HIS A 282 17.35 -2.79 -12.19
C HIS A 282 17.96 -1.38 -12.13
N VAL A 283 17.29 -0.44 -11.46
CA VAL A 283 17.79 0.94 -11.31
C VAL A 283 19.10 1.00 -10.54
N ILE A 284 19.24 0.23 -9.47
CA ILE A 284 20.47 0.17 -8.67
C ILE A 284 21.63 -0.38 -9.53
N ASP A 285 21.43 -1.54 -10.16
CA ASP A 285 22.46 -2.22 -10.95
C ASP A 285 22.89 -1.41 -12.19
N TYR A 286 21.94 -0.69 -12.82
CA TYR A 286 22.23 0.15 -13.99
C TYR A 286 23.07 1.37 -13.64
N THR A 287 22.76 2.03 -12.55
CA THR A 287 23.47 3.24 -12.13
C THR A 287 24.89 2.91 -11.63
N ASP A 288 25.11 1.73 -11.06
CA ASP A 288 26.45 1.29 -10.62
C ASP A 288 27.40 0.99 -11.78
N LYS A 289 26.86 0.63 -12.96
CA LYS A 289 27.66 0.39 -14.18
C LYS A 289 28.03 1.66 -14.95
N GLN A 290 27.40 2.79 -14.65
CA GLN A 290 27.71 4.07 -15.32
C GLN A 290 28.69 4.95 -14.55
N LEU A 291 29.10 4.54 -13.36
CA LEU A 291 30.16 5.21 -12.61
C LEU A 291 31.52 4.63 -13.07
N PRO A 292 32.41 5.47 -13.64
CA PRO A 292 33.75 5.02 -14.08
C PRO A 292 34.63 4.64 -12.89
#